data_5fdd4c41f571ca1a316d0d365a5f69df
#
_entry.id   5fdd4c41f571ca1a316d0d365a5f69df
#
_cell.length_a   1.000
_cell.length_b   1.000
_cell.length_c   1.000
_cell.angle_alpha   90.00
_cell.angle_beta   90.00
_cell.angle_gamma   90.00
#
_symmetry.space_group_name_H-M   'P 1'
#
loop_
_entity.id
_entity.type
_entity.pdbx_description
1 polymer ?
#
loop_
_entity_poly.entity_id
_entity_poly.type
_entity_poly.pdbx_seq_one_letter_code
_entity_poly.pdbx_strand_id
1 'polypeptide(L)'
;MSYCEENRFQPKLICGKGDMLLSEIKNFNFNTRSYNLAFTIQVPNTNSNVARLTGFEIYDLLEAQNKELIEKIIILDKTENEATLCILISHIAKEIGIKQKYMLFRSTKILNKLNNSVTFYNKDVKLICEQLKEDYLKQLNLINSNYEALIYNYGKTQINVYNDSNDVSSVKFNIDFQVIIDDDLPLYMENLVGLMFKKMFYNLKNYFISAS
;
A
#
# COMPACT_ATOMS: atom_id res chain seq x y z
N MET A 1 30.17 -23.51 22.23
CA MET A 1 30.05 -22.25 21.53
C MET A 1 29.13 -22.49 20.33
N SER A 2 27.87 -22.14 20.47
CA SER A 2 26.86 -22.29 19.41
C SER A 2 26.87 -20.99 18.61
N TYR A 3 27.33 -21.04 17.37
CA TYR A 3 27.19 -19.98 16.41
C TYR A 3 25.71 -19.94 16.00
N CYS A 4 24.95 -18.99 16.56
CA CYS A 4 23.70 -18.57 15.96
C CYS A 4 24.07 -17.87 14.64
N GLU A 5 23.91 -18.57 13.53
CA GLU A 5 23.88 -17.95 12.21
C GLU A 5 22.67 -17.01 12.18
N GLU A 6 22.91 -15.73 12.38
CA GLU A 6 22.00 -14.68 11.98
C GLU A 6 21.89 -14.73 10.45
N ASN A 7 20.96 -15.52 9.94
CA ASN A 7 20.51 -15.43 8.57
C ASN A 7 19.85 -14.05 8.40
N ARG A 8 20.65 -13.03 8.17
CA ARG A 8 20.20 -11.71 7.74
C ARG A 8 19.59 -11.88 6.36
N PHE A 9 18.25 -11.92 6.33
CA PHE A 9 17.48 -11.88 5.09
C PHE A 9 17.86 -10.60 4.33
N GLN A 10 18.69 -10.74 3.30
CA GLN A 10 19.01 -9.60 2.45
C GLN A 10 17.82 -9.32 1.53
N PRO A 11 17.36 -8.06 1.46
CA PRO A 11 16.30 -7.69 0.53
C PRO A 11 16.76 -7.91 -0.90
N LYS A 12 15.97 -8.63 -1.67
CA LYS A 12 16.20 -8.86 -3.10
C LYS A 12 15.54 -7.73 -3.89
N LEU A 13 16.32 -7.00 -4.66
CA LEU A 13 15.75 -6.02 -5.60
C LEU A 13 14.95 -6.76 -6.68
N ILE A 14 13.64 -6.49 -6.75
CA ILE A 14 12.76 -7.03 -7.79
C ILE A 14 12.82 -6.14 -9.02
N CYS A 15 12.73 -4.83 -8.82
CA CYS A 15 12.65 -3.88 -9.92
C CYS A 15 13.15 -2.50 -9.48
N GLY A 16 14.04 -1.92 -10.28
CA GLY A 16 14.48 -0.54 -10.15
C GLY A 16 14.33 0.17 -11.50
N LYS A 17 13.64 1.33 -11.52
CA LYS A 17 13.60 2.22 -12.68
C LYS A 17 13.57 3.65 -12.18
N GLY A 18 14.59 4.41 -12.56
CA GLY A 18 14.79 5.75 -12.01
C GLY A 18 15.03 5.69 -10.50
N ASP A 19 14.33 6.54 -9.77
CA ASP A 19 14.37 6.66 -8.30
C ASP A 19 13.36 5.77 -7.57
N MET A 20 12.59 4.93 -8.28
CA MET A 20 11.58 4.04 -7.69
C MET A 20 12.14 2.62 -7.55
N LEU A 21 12.46 2.24 -6.32
CA LEU A 21 13.06 0.95 -5.98
C LEU A 21 12.04 0.06 -5.27
N LEU A 22 11.83 -1.14 -5.79
CA LEU A 22 11.04 -2.19 -5.17
C LEU A 22 11.96 -3.35 -4.78
N SER A 23 11.98 -3.70 -3.51
CA SER A 23 12.67 -4.88 -3.01
C SER A 23 11.72 -5.83 -2.27
N GLU A 24 12.07 -7.11 -2.22
CA GLU A 24 11.34 -8.16 -1.54
C GLU A 24 12.23 -8.79 -0.45
N ILE A 25 11.61 -9.12 0.67
CA ILE A 25 12.21 -9.93 1.73
C ILE A 25 11.35 -11.20 1.85
N LYS A 26 11.90 -12.35 1.43
CA LYS A 26 11.22 -13.64 1.56
C LYS A 26 11.33 -14.15 2.99
N ASN A 27 10.20 -14.47 3.61
CA ASN A 27 10.17 -15.18 4.88
C ASN A 27 9.76 -16.62 4.63
N PHE A 28 10.74 -17.53 4.64
CA PHE A 28 10.54 -18.95 4.31
C PHE A 28 9.68 -19.73 5.31
N ASN A 29 9.52 -19.21 6.53
CA ASN A 29 8.77 -19.91 7.58
C ASN A 29 7.27 -19.63 7.56
N PHE A 30 6.83 -18.65 6.76
CA PHE A 30 5.43 -18.25 6.65
C PHE A 30 5.17 -17.92 5.20
N ASN A 31 3.99 -18.22 4.69
CA ASN A 31 3.54 -17.83 3.35
C ASN A 31 3.37 -16.31 3.22
N THR A 32 4.32 -15.56 3.76
CA THR A 32 4.30 -14.11 3.80
C THR A 32 5.35 -13.55 2.87
N ARG A 33 5.01 -12.49 2.15
CA ARG A 33 5.94 -11.69 1.36
C ARG A 33 5.96 -10.28 1.92
N SER A 34 7.16 -9.81 2.20
CA SER A 34 7.38 -8.44 2.63
C SER A 34 8.03 -7.66 1.49
N TYR A 35 7.52 -6.48 1.25
CA TYR A 35 8.00 -5.60 0.19
C TYR A 35 8.37 -4.24 0.78
N ASN A 36 9.44 -3.65 0.24
CA ASN A 36 9.79 -2.26 0.47
C ASN A 36 9.74 -1.51 -0.86
N LEU A 37 9.05 -0.37 -0.89
CA LEU A 37 8.98 0.54 -2.02
C LEU A 37 9.44 1.92 -1.58
N ALA A 38 10.52 2.43 -2.19
CA ALA A 38 11.05 3.76 -1.92
C ALA A 38 11.08 4.61 -3.19
N PHE A 39 10.63 5.86 -3.11
CA PHE A 39 10.64 6.83 -4.23
C PHE A 39 10.41 8.25 -3.73
N THR A 40 10.65 9.21 -4.64
CA THR A 40 10.39 10.65 -4.40
C THR A 40 9.47 11.21 -5.47
N ILE A 41 8.54 12.07 -5.07
CA ILE A 41 7.70 12.86 -5.95
C ILE A 41 8.06 14.33 -5.76
N GLN A 42 8.28 15.04 -6.85
CA GLN A 42 8.33 16.50 -6.87
C GLN A 42 6.90 17.02 -7.06
N VAL A 43 6.44 17.88 -6.19
CA VAL A 43 5.10 18.46 -6.26
C VAL A 43 5.17 19.98 -6.21
N PRO A 44 4.32 20.70 -6.96
CA PRO A 44 4.17 22.14 -6.78
C PRO A 44 3.84 22.43 -5.32
N ASN A 45 4.52 23.43 -4.74
CA ASN A 45 4.39 23.78 -3.32
C ASN A 45 3.06 24.51 -3.06
N THR A 46 1.96 23.87 -3.44
CA THR A 46 0.63 24.27 -3.02
C THR A 46 0.26 23.49 -1.79
N ASN A 47 -0.16 24.14 -0.74
CA ASN A 47 -0.57 23.50 0.52
C ASN A 47 -1.57 22.35 0.28
N SER A 48 -2.40 22.45 -0.75
CA SER A 48 -3.37 21.43 -1.12
C SER A 48 -2.72 20.12 -1.59
N ASN A 49 -1.66 20.17 -2.43
CA ASN A 49 -1.03 18.96 -2.97
C ASN A 49 -0.28 18.17 -1.88
N VAL A 50 0.50 18.86 -1.05
CA VAL A 50 1.21 18.24 0.06
C VAL A 50 0.21 17.67 1.08
N ALA A 51 -0.85 18.42 1.43
CA ALA A 51 -1.88 17.97 2.35
C ALA A 51 -2.60 16.71 1.85
N ARG A 52 -2.91 16.63 0.55
CA ARG A 52 -3.53 15.42 -0.07
C ARG A 52 -2.61 14.19 -0.01
N LEU A 53 -1.29 14.37 -0.17
CA LEU A 53 -0.32 13.27 -0.07
C LEU A 53 -0.08 12.83 1.38
N THR A 54 -0.22 13.73 2.34
CA THR A 54 0.02 13.48 3.77
C THR A 54 -1.26 13.22 4.57
N GLY A 55 -2.42 13.29 3.92
CA GLY A 55 -3.75 12.97 4.47
C GLY A 55 -4.31 11.65 3.94
N PHE A 56 -5.50 11.28 4.41
CA PHE A 56 -6.24 10.13 3.87
C PHE A 56 -6.75 10.38 2.44
N GLU A 57 -6.70 11.60 1.95
CA GLU A 57 -6.98 12.01 0.58
C GLU A 57 -6.01 11.38 -0.44
N ILE A 58 -4.89 10.81 0.01
CA ILE A 58 -3.99 9.98 -0.83
C ILE A 58 -4.73 8.79 -1.43
N TYR A 59 -5.71 8.22 -0.73
CA TYR A 59 -6.49 7.08 -1.23
C TYR A 59 -7.41 7.49 -2.39
N ASP A 60 -7.99 8.71 -2.36
CA ASP A 60 -8.76 9.24 -3.47
C ASP A 60 -7.88 9.44 -4.71
N LEU A 61 -6.65 9.93 -4.50
CA LEU A 61 -5.67 10.05 -5.58
C LEU A 61 -5.25 8.70 -6.15
N LEU A 62 -5.00 7.72 -5.29
CA LEU A 62 -4.65 6.36 -5.72
C LEU A 62 -5.78 5.73 -6.54
N GLU A 63 -7.04 5.87 -6.12
CA GLU A 63 -8.18 5.41 -6.91
C GLU A 63 -8.27 6.11 -8.25
N ALA A 64 -8.19 7.45 -8.26
CA ALA A 64 -8.35 8.25 -9.47
C ALA A 64 -7.29 7.92 -10.54
N GLN A 65 -6.04 7.65 -10.11
CA GLN A 65 -4.91 7.40 -10.99
C GLN A 65 -4.70 5.93 -11.36
N ASN A 66 -5.51 5.01 -10.83
CA ASN A 66 -5.30 3.57 -10.99
C ASN A 66 -6.55 2.79 -11.35
N LYS A 67 -7.41 3.34 -12.20
CA LYS A 67 -8.69 2.70 -12.60
C LYS A 67 -8.53 1.30 -13.19
N GLU A 68 -7.37 0.99 -13.79
CA GLU A 68 -7.08 -0.34 -14.31
C GLU A 68 -6.68 -1.35 -13.21
N LEU A 69 -6.20 -0.89 -12.04
CA LEU A 69 -5.75 -1.74 -10.92
C LEU A 69 -6.72 -1.73 -9.75
N ILE A 70 -7.42 -0.63 -9.56
CA ILE A 70 -8.34 -0.39 -8.45
C ILE A 70 -9.72 -0.14 -9.02
N GLU A 71 -10.65 -1.02 -8.69
CA GLU A 71 -12.06 -0.83 -9.03
C GLU A 71 -12.66 0.29 -8.17
N LYS A 72 -12.41 0.23 -6.85
CA LYS A 72 -12.91 1.21 -5.91
C LYS A 72 -12.14 1.20 -4.59
N ILE A 73 -12.02 2.38 -3.97
CA ILE A 73 -11.62 2.53 -2.57
C ILE A 73 -12.82 3.06 -1.79
N ILE A 74 -13.21 2.35 -0.73
CA ILE A 74 -14.34 2.69 0.12
C ILE A 74 -13.81 3.02 1.51
N ILE A 75 -14.06 4.23 1.98
CA ILE A 75 -13.77 4.63 3.35
C ILE A 75 -15.03 4.32 4.17
N LEU A 76 -14.92 3.34 5.09
CA LEU A 76 -16.02 2.85 5.90
C LEU A 76 -16.20 3.66 7.18
N ASP A 77 -15.10 4.12 7.73
CA ASP A 77 -15.03 4.93 8.94
C ASP A 77 -13.80 5.83 8.87
N LYS A 78 -13.92 7.08 9.31
CA LYS A 78 -12.84 8.06 9.26
C LYS A 78 -12.91 9.04 10.42
N THR A 79 -11.80 9.20 11.10
CA THR A 79 -11.50 10.27 12.03
C THR A 79 -10.33 11.11 11.52
N GLU A 80 -9.83 12.04 12.31
CA GLU A 80 -8.63 12.80 11.96
C GLU A 80 -7.39 11.91 11.80
N ASN A 81 -7.25 10.88 12.65
CA ASN A 81 -6.04 10.08 12.76
C ASN A 81 -6.24 8.61 12.41
N GLU A 82 -7.45 8.17 12.14
CA GLU A 82 -7.75 6.79 11.77
C GLU A 82 -8.76 6.73 10.64
N ALA A 83 -8.61 5.74 9.77
CA ALA A 83 -9.59 5.40 8.76
C ALA A 83 -9.64 3.88 8.57
N THR A 84 -10.85 3.34 8.37
CA THR A 84 -11.03 1.95 7.92
C THR A 84 -11.38 1.98 6.45
N LEU A 85 -10.60 1.24 5.65
CA LEU A 85 -10.69 1.25 4.20
C LEU A 85 -10.90 -0.14 3.64
N CYS A 86 -11.70 -0.23 2.59
CA CYS A 86 -11.78 -1.39 1.72
C CYS A 86 -11.31 -1.00 0.31
N ILE A 87 -10.28 -1.67 -0.19
CA ILE A 87 -9.80 -1.54 -1.56
C ILE A 87 -10.29 -2.74 -2.36
N LEU A 88 -11.13 -2.50 -3.36
CA LEU A 88 -11.52 -3.50 -4.35
C LEU A 88 -10.52 -3.46 -5.49
N ILE A 89 -9.78 -4.55 -5.66
CA ILE A 89 -8.77 -4.67 -6.72
C ILE A 89 -9.49 -5.09 -8.01
N SER A 90 -9.18 -4.44 -9.13
CA SER A 90 -9.73 -4.80 -10.42
C SER A 90 -9.43 -6.26 -10.77
N HIS A 91 -10.32 -6.92 -11.52
CA HIS A 91 -10.21 -8.34 -11.84
C HIS A 91 -9.13 -8.59 -12.90
N ILE A 92 -7.86 -8.55 -12.49
CA ILE A 92 -6.70 -8.57 -13.38
C ILE A 92 -6.45 -9.95 -14.01
N ALA A 93 -6.93 -11.01 -13.37
CA ALA A 93 -6.60 -12.39 -13.77
C ALA A 93 -7.86 -13.27 -13.94
N LYS A 94 -8.96 -12.68 -14.43
CA LYS A 94 -10.23 -13.39 -14.67
C LYS A 94 -10.07 -14.58 -15.59
N GLU A 95 -9.28 -14.42 -16.63
CA GLU A 95 -9.10 -15.43 -17.69
C GLU A 95 -8.42 -16.72 -17.19
N ILE A 96 -7.68 -16.64 -16.08
CA ILE A 96 -7.01 -17.79 -15.45
C ILE A 96 -7.71 -18.26 -14.18
N GLY A 97 -8.96 -17.83 -13.95
CA GLY A 97 -9.81 -18.33 -12.86
C GLY A 97 -9.47 -17.75 -11.47
N ILE A 98 -8.60 -16.75 -11.39
CA ILE A 98 -8.29 -16.10 -10.11
C ILE A 98 -9.44 -15.20 -9.71
N LYS A 99 -9.93 -15.40 -8.49
CA LYS A 99 -10.99 -14.55 -7.93
C LYS A 99 -10.51 -13.11 -7.75
N GLN A 100 -11.43 -12.18 -7.89
CA GLN A 100 -11.18 -10.79 -7.61
C GLN A 100 -10.78 -10.59 -6.13
N LYS A 101 -9.82 -9.74 -5.86
CA LYS A 101 -9.29 -9.54 -4.51
C LYS A 101 -9.82 -8.26 -3.89
N TYR A 102 -9.97 -8.27 -2.58
CA TYR A 102 -10.17 -7.07 -1.78
C TYR A 102 -9.18 -7.02 -0.62
N MET A 103 -8.89 -5.81 -0.15
CA MET A 103 -8.11 -5.55 1.06
C MET A 103 -8.97 -4.75 2.03
N LEU A 104 -9.10 -5.20 3.28
CA LEU A 104 -9.84 -4.52 4.32
C LEU A 104 -8.93 -4.24 5.50
N PHE A 105 -8.56 -2.99 5.73
CA PHE A 105 -7.60 -2.62 6.76
C PHE A 105 -7.96 -1.32 7.46
N ARG A 106 -7.44 -1.18 8.68
CA ARG A 106 -7.44 0.08 9.42
C ARG A 106 -6.09 0.76 9.26
N SER A 107 -6.12 2.04 8.94
CA SER A 107 -4.98 2.92 8.79
C SER A 107 -4.96 3.93 9.93
N THR A 108 -3.87 3.97 10.68
CA THR A 108 -3.63 4.96 11.75
C THR A 108 -2.55 5.93 11.29
N LYS A 109 -2.87 7.22 11.29
CA LYS A 109 -1.98 8.32 10.87
C LYS A 109 -1.29 8.94 12.09
N ILE A 110 0.03 9.04 12.03
CA ILE A 110 0.86 9.70 13.05
C ILE A 110 1.63 10.83 12.39
N LEU A 111 1.41 12.06 12.88
CA LEU A 111 2.11 13.25 12.42
C LEU A 111 3.32 13.52 13.31
N ASN A 112 4.50 13.60 12.71
CA ASN A 112 5.73 14.08 13.39
C ASN A 112 6.08 15.47 12.87
N LYS A 113 5.71 16.49 13.67
CA LYS A 113 5.95 17.90 13.32
C LYS A 113 7.43 18.27 13.30
N LEU A 114 8.26 17.60 14.11
CA LEU A 114 9.70 17.91 14.19
C LEU A 114 10.42 17.56 12.88
N ASN A 115 10.03 16.47 12.25
CA ASN A 115 10.67 15.97 11.03
C ASN A 115 9.83 16.25 9.77
N ASN A 116 8.76 17.03 9.89
CA ASN A 116 7.80 17.28 8.81
C ASN A 116 7.43 15.99 8.08
N SER A 117 7.04 14.97 8.85
CA SER A 117 6.73 13.64 8.32
C SER A 117 5.41 13.11 8.85
N VAL A 118 4.77 12.28 8.03
CA VAL A 118 3.56 11.54 8.36
C VAL A 118 3.85 10.06 8.20
N THR A 119 3.37 9.25 9.15
CA THR A 119 3.44 7.80 9.05
C THR A 119 2.03 7.22 9.15
N PHE A 120 1.67 6.40 8.16
CA PHE A 120 0.46 5.58 8.18
C PHE A 120 0.86 4.16 8.56
N TYR A 121 0.21 3.63 9.60
CA TYR A 121 0.29 2.21 9.98
C TYR A 121 -1.00 1.53 9.57
N ASN A 122 -0.89 0.54 8.71
CA ASN A 122 -2.01 -0.20 8.16
C ASN A 122 -2.02 -1.62 8.73
N LYS A 123 -3.17 -2.07 9.20
CA LYS A 123 -3.35 -3.42 9.75
C LYS A 123 -4.68 -4.00 9.26
N ASP A 124 -4.65 -5.27 8.83
CA ASP A 124 -5.87 -5.97 8.45
C ASP A 124 -6.90 -5.95 9.59
N VAL A 125 -8.15 -5.67 9.26
CA VAL A 125 -9.24 -5.59 10.26
C VAL A 125 -9.45 -6.94 10.94
N LYS A 126 -9.25 -8.06 10.25
CA LYS A 126 -9.31 -9.41 10.83
C LYS A 126 -8.34 -9.56 12.02
N LEU A 127 -7.13 -9.00 11.92
CA LEU A 127 -6.12 -9.06 12.97
C LEU A 127 -6.43 -8.13 14.16
N ILE A 128 -7.43 -7.26 14.02
CA ILE A 128 -7.91 -6.38 15.07
C ILE A 128 -9.13 -7.01 15.76
N CYS A 129 -10.14 -7.40 14.97
CA CYS A 129 -11.38 -7.99 15.47
C CYS A 129 -12.11 -8.72 14.33
N GLU A 130 -12.30 -10.04 14.45
CA GLU A 130 -13.00 -10.85 13.44
C GLU A 130 -14.46 -10.42 13.26
N GLN A 131 -15.17 -10.12 14.36
CA GLN A 131 -16.55 -9.69 14.31
C GLN A 131 -16.69 -8.37 13.53
N LEU A 132 -15.80 -7.43 13.77
CA LEU A 132 -15.79 -6.14 13.05
C LEU A 132 -15.58 -6.33 11.55
N LYS A 133 -14.72 -7.28 11.17
CA LYS A 133 -14.52 -7.65 9.78
C LYS A 133 -15.79 -8.16 9.14
N GLU A 134 -16.49 -9.08 9.81
CA GLU A 134 -17.77 -9.63 9.31
C GLU A 134 -18.81 -8.54 9.10
N ASP A 135 -18.93 -7.59 10.04
CA ASP A 135 -19.88 -6.50 9.95
C ASP A 135 -19.59 -5.59 8.75
N TYR A 136 -18.30 -5.26 8.50
CA TYR A 136 -17.92 -4.51 7.31
C TYR A 136 -18.17 -5.29 6.00
N LEU A 137 -17.89 -6.60 5.97
CA LEU A 137 -18.17 -7.42 4.80
C LEU A 137 -19.66 -7.52 4.49
N LYS A 138 -20.53 -7.54 5.52
CA LYS A 138 -21.99 -7.44 5.35
C LYS A 138 -22.38 -6.09 4.77
N GLN A 139 -21.88 -5.00 5.33
CA GLN A 139 -22.14 -3.64 4.87
C GLN A 139 -21.74 -3.45 3.39
N LEU A 140 -20.65 -4.07 2.97
CA LEU A 140 -20.12 -4.00 1.61
C LEU A 140 -20.77 -5.01 0.64
N ASN A 141 -21.65 -5.88 1.12
CA ASN A 141 -22.21 -7.02 0.36
C ASN A 141 -21.12 -7.94 -0.21
N LEU A 142 -20.00 -8.09 0.48
CA LEU A 142 -18.88 -8.95 0.05
C LEU A 142 -18.99 -10.38 0.57
N ILE A 143 -19.89 -10.65 1.53
CA ILE A 143 -20.20 -12.01 1.98
C ILE A 143 -20.90 -12.74 0.84
N ASN A 144 -20.42 -13.96 0.51
CA ASN A 144 -20.90 -14.78 -0.62
C ASN A 144 -20.68 -14.14 -2.00
N SER A 145 -19.82 -13.15 -2.11
CA SER A 145 -19.42 -12.56 -3.39
C SER A 145 -18.30 -13.37 -4.06
N ASN A 146 -17.97 -13.02 -5.30
CA ASN A 146 -16.81 -13.57 -6.02
C ASN A 146 -15.48 -12.94 -5.59
N TYR A 147 -15.48 -12.13 -4.53
CA TYR A 147 -14.28 -11.52 -3.99
C TYR A 147 -13.62 -12.42 -2.95
N GLU A 148 -12.30 -12.36 -2.91
CA GLU A 148 -11.48 -13.05 -1.94
C GLU A 148 -10.51 -12.08 -1.26
N ALA A 149 -10.29 -12.26 0.04
CA ALA A 149 -9.42 -11.39 0.79
C ALA A 149 -7.95 -11.54 0.35
N LEU A 150 -7.30 -10.43 0.01
CA LEU A 150 -5.84 -10.34 0.05
C LEU A 150 -5.47 -9.89 1.47
N ILE A 151 -4.91 -10.81 2.25
CA ILE A 151 -4.62 -10.55 3.66
C ILE A 151 -3.42 -9.62 3.76
N TYR A 152 -3.69 -8.41 4.18
CA TYR A 152 -2.71 -7.35 4.39
C TYR A 152 -2.25 -7.38 5.86
N ASN A 153 -1.23 -8.19 6.13
CA ASN A 153 -0.80 -8.45 7.49
C ASN A 153 -0.30 -7.18 8.20
N TYR A 154 0.49 -6.39 7.48
CA TYR A 154 1.11 -5.19 8.01
C TYR A 154 1.47 -4.22 6.89
N GLY A 155 1.35 -2.93 7.15
CA GLY A 155 1.87 -1.89 6.28
C GLY A 155 2.30 -0.66 7.06
N LYS A 156 3.41 -0.08 6.62
CA LYS A 156 3.91 1.20 7.11
C LYS A 156 4.25 2.08 5.91
N THR A 157 3.61 3.21 5.81
CA THR A 157 3.94 4.24 4.80
C THR A 157 4.47 5.46 5.52
N GLN A 158 5.74 5.73 5.38
CA GLN A 158 6.37 6.94 5.90
C GLN A 158 6.54 7.95 4.77
N ILE A 159 6.06 9.16 4.98
CA ILE A 159 6.09 10.27 4.03
C ILE A 159 6.84 11.42 4.67
N ASN A 160 7.95 11.82 4.07
CA ASN A 160 8.76 12.96 4.52
C ASN A 160 8.63 14.08 3.50
N VAL A 161 8.37 15.29 3.97
CA VAL A 161 8.21 16.47 3.11
C VAL A 161 9.40 17.38 3.28
N TYR A 162 10.05 17.71 2.17
CA TYR A 162 11.18 18.64 2.09
C TYR A 162 10.78 19.79 1.18
N ASN A 163 10.94 21.01 1.66
CA ASN A 163 10.72 22.22 0.84
C ASN A 163 12.05 22.56 0.15
N ASP A 164 12.15 22.24 -1.15
CA ASP A 164 13.39 22.45 -1.92
C ASP A 164 13.47 23.88 -2.43
N SER A 165 12.32 24.52 -2.69
CA SER A 165 12.19 25.91 -3.11
C SER A 165 10.83 26.46 -2.68
N ASN A 166 10.57 27.76 -2.95
CA ASN A 166 9.26 28.36 -2.67
C ASN A 166 8.14 27.71 -3.50
N ASP A 167 8.46 27.12 -4.66
CA ASP A 167 7.51 26.64 -5.63
C ASP A 167 7.41 25.10 -5.67
N VAL A 168 8.38 24.37 -5.12
CA VAL A 168 8.47 22.90 -5.22
C VAL A 168 8.82 22.27 -3.89
N SER A 169 8.09 21.22 -3.54
CA SER A 169 8.38 20.32 -2.42
C SER A 169 8.75 18.94 -2.93
N SER A 170 9.81 18.35 -2.36
CA SER A 170 10.14 16.93 -2.51
C SER A 170 9.38 16.12 -1.46
N VAL A 171 8.58 15.18 -1.90
CA VAL A 171 7.86 14.25 -1.02
C VAL A 171 8.43 12.86 -1.18
N LYS A 172 9.17 12.40 -0.16
CA LYS A 172 9.80 11.09 -0.14
C LYS A 172 8.92 10.06 0.53
N PHE A 173 8.65 8.96 -0.16
CA PHE A 173 7.90 7.82 0.32
C PHE A 173 8.84 6.66 0.66
N ASN A 174 8.62 6.05 1.83
CA ASN A 174 9.12 4.73 2.19
C ASN A 174 7.92 3.89 2.62
N ILE A 175 7.64 2.84 1.87
CA ILE A 175 6.48 1.98 2.07
C ILE A 175 6.97 0.56 2.33
N ASP A 176 6.72 0.07 3.54
CA ASP A 176 6.92 -1.32 3.92
C ASP A 176 5.56 -1.98 4.04
N PHE A 177 5.36 -3.10 3.38
CA PHE A 177 4.12 -3.85 3.51
C PHE A 177 4.34 -5.35 3.43
N GLN A 178 3.48 -6.09 4.11
CA GLN A 178 3.51 -7.53 4.16
C GLN A 178 2.14 -8.07 3.82
N VAL A 179 2.12 -9.03 2.90
CA VAL A 179 0.92 -9.76 2.50
C VAL A 179 1.11 -11.25 2.74
N ILE A 180 0.01 -11.94 3.02
CA ILE A 180 -0.04 -13.39 3.04
C ILE A 180 -0.48 -13.82 1.65
N ILE A 181 0.33 -14.69 1.04
CA ILE A 181 0.06 -15.25 -0.28
C ILE A 181 -0.25 -16.74 -0.08
N ASP A 182 -1.38 -17.20 -0.58
CA ASP A 182 -1.73 -18.61 -0.57
C ASP A 182 -0.72 -19.44 -1.37
N ASP A 183 -0.39 -20.62 -0.86
CA ASP A 183 0.59 -21.53 -1.47
C ASP A 183 0.23 -21.98 -2.88
N ASP A 184 -1.04 -21.89 -3.27
CA ASP A 184 -1.53 -22.30 -4.58
C ASP A 184 -1.28 -21.26 -5.68
N LEU A 185 -0.71 -20.10 -5.37
CA LEU A 185 -0.35 -19.13 -6.38
C LEU A 185 0.92 -19.54 -7.13
N PRO A 186 0.90 -19.56 -8.47
CA PRO A 186 2.09 -19.81 -9.27
C PRO A 186 3.23 -18.84 -8.90
N LEU A 187 4.48 -19.31 -8.89
CA LEU A 187 5.68 -18.52 -8.51
C LEU A 187 5.79 -17.17 -9.24
N TYR A 188 5.32 -17.09 -10.49
CA TYR A 188 5.34 -15.82 -11.23
C TYR A 188 4.35 -14.78 -10.68
N MET A 189 3.33 -15.21 -9.93
CA MET A 189 2.38 -14.31 -9.30
C MET A 189 2.85 -13.76 -7.96
N GLU A 190 3.86 -14.38 -7.34
CA GLU A 190 4.42 -13.89 -6.08
C GLU A 190 4.91 -12.44 -6.20
N ASN A 191 5.56 -12.10 -7.30
CA ASN A 191 6.05 -10.75 -7.56
C ASN A 191 4.95 -9.79 -8.03
N LEU A 192 3.82 -10.32 -8.49
CA LEU A 192 2.75 -9.51 -9.08
C LEU A 192 2.19 -8.49 -8.08
N VAL A 193 1.98 -8.91 -6.83
CA VAL A 193 1.47 -8.03 -5.76
C VAL A 193 2.40 -6.83 -5.56
N GLY A 194 3.70 -7.06 -5.41
CA GLY A 194 4.69 -6.00 -5.27
C GLY A 194 4.74 -5.08 -6.49
N LEU A 195 4.68 -5.66 -7.70
CA LEU A 195 4.68 -4.90 -8.94
C LEU A 195 3.40 -4.07 -9.12
N MET A 196 2.24 -4.59 -8.69
CA MET A 196 0.99 -3.84 -8.66
C MET A 196 1.09 -2.61 -7.75
N PHE A 197 1.57 -2.80 -6.52
CA PHE A 197 1.78 -1.68 -5.60
C PHE A 197 2.76 -0.65 -6.19
N LYS A 198 3.87 -1.10 -6.77
CA LYS A 198 4.80 -0.21 -7.47
C LYS A 198 4.10 0.58 -8.59
N LYS A 199 3.30 -0.09 -9.41
CA LYS A 199 2.56 0.54 -10.52
C LYS A 199 1.57 1.60 -10.01
N MET A 200 0.84 1.31 -8.91
CA MET A 200 -0.09 2.27 -8.29
C MET A 200 0.61 3.58 -7.91
N PHE A 201 1.77 3.49 -7.25
CA PHE A 201 2.52 4.68 -6.86
C PHE A 201 3.27 5.33 -8.02
N TYR A 202 3.65 4.55 -9.05
CA TYR A 202 4.22 5.10 -10.28
C TYR A 202 3.20 5.97 -11.03
N ASN A 203 1.95 5.53 -11.12
CA ASN A 203 0.86 6.32 -11.72
C ASN A 203 0.60 7.60 -10.93
N LEU A 204 0.60 7.51 -9.59
CA LEU A 204 0.49 8.69 -8.72
C LEU A 204 1.65 9.67 -8.95
N LYS A 205 2.89 9.18 -9.07
CA LYS A 205 4.06 10.01 -9.38
C LYS A 205 3.91 10.71 -10.73
N ASN A 206 3.52 9.99 -11.77
CA ASN A 206 3.34 10.54 -13.11
C ASN A 206 2.25 11.62 -13.15
N TYR A 207 1.19 11.47 -12.37
CA TYR A 207 0.16 12.51 -12.25
C TYR A 207 0.75 13.85 -11.81
N PHE A 208 1.63 13.86 -10.82
CA PHE A 208 2.25 15.13 -10.38
C PHE A 208 3.29 15.65 -11.35
N ILE A 209 4.03 14.78 -12.06
CA ILE A 209 4.98 15.20 -13.11
C ILE A 209 4.25 15.84 -14.29
N SER A 210 3.09 15.29 -14.69
CA SER A 210 2.32 15.82 -15.81
C SER A 210 1.48 17.07 -15.48
N ALA A 211 1.28 17.35 -14.20
CA ALA A 211 0.56 18.53 -13.71
C ALA A 211 1.49 19.73 -13.41
N SER A 212 2.82 19.53 -13.50
CA SER A 212 3.87 20.55 -13.36
C SER A 212 4.21 21.16 -14.71
#